data_f8ccbd4825d7d8b5b36ef68887f231ac
#
_entry.id   f8ccbd4825d7d8b5b36ef68887f231ac
#
_cell.length_a   1.000
_cell.length_b   1.000
_cell.length_c   1.000
_cell.angle_alpha   90.00
_cell.angle_beta   90.00
_cell.angle_gamma   90.00
#
_symmetry.space_group_name_H-M   'P 1'
#
loop_
_entity.id
_entity.type
_entity.pdbx_description
1 polymer ?
#
loop_
_entity_poly.entity_id
_entity_poly.type
_entity_poly.pdbx_seq_one_letter_code
_entity_poly.pdbx_strand_id
1 'polypeptide(L)'
;MKRRVVITGMGTVNPLGNDVEATWDAVKAGKCGIGPITHFDTSDLKVQLAGEVKNFDAAEVLGPKEARRMDVYTQYACAAAKEAFEDSGLQMEKENADRIGCIVSSGIGGLSTIAEEHGKGEEKGYGKISPYFIPMSISNMAAGQIAIMYGLKGMCTCVVTACASSNNAIGDAFHRIRDDYEDVMVCGGAEGVVMPLAIGGFQSMKALCTSENPNRASIPFDKERHGFVMGEGAGILVLEELEHAKARGAKIYAEIIGYGANCDAYHITAPNPEGEGGAKCMVLAVKDAGLEMKDVDYINAHGTSTSLNDAGETLAIKKAFGDHAYELMVSSTKSMTGHLLGAAGAVEGIITSLALKDGFVPATINYLEKDEACDLDIVPNIGRKADIKVALSNALGFGGHNASIVLRKYEA
;
A
#
# COMPACT_ATOMS: atom_id res chain seq x y z
N MET A 1 -19.02 -24.24 -2.33
CA MET A 1 -18.08 -23.61 -1.37
C MET A 1 -17.44 -22.42 -2.07
N LYS A 2 -17.18 -21.33 -1.36
CA LYS A 2 -16.39 -20.24 -1.94
C LYS A 2 -14.95 -20.73 -2.20
N ARG A 3 -14.33 -20.27 -3.28
CA ARG A 3 -12.94 -20.63 -3.63
C ARG A 3 -11.97 -19.97 -2.62
N ARG A 4 -10.88 -20.64 -2.30
CA ARG A 4 -9.81 -20.10 -1.46
C ARG A 4 -8.83 -19.32 -2.33
N VAL A 5 -8.29 -18.23 -1.78
CA VAL A 5 -7.42 -17.31 -2.52
C VAL A 5 -6.09 -17.16 -1.80
N VAL A 6 -5.01 -17.42 -2.51
CA VAL A 6 -3.64 -17.41 -1.97
C VAL A 6 -2.76 -16.39 -2.70
N ILE A 7 -1.72 -15.93 -2.03
CA ILE A 7 -0.69 -15.06 -2.59
C ILE A 7 0.46 -15.95 -3.07
N THR A 8 0.72 -15.95 -4.37
CA THR A 8 1.76 -16.79 -4.99
C THR A 8 2.97 -15.99 -5.48
N GLY A 9 2.82 -14.69 -5.68
CA GLY A 9 3.91 -13.80 -6.09
C GLY A 9 3.78 -12.41 -5.49
N MET A 10 4.91 -11.79 -5.22
CA MET A 10 4.99 -10.43 -4.68
C MET A 10 6.14 -9.68 -5.34
N GLY A 11 5.97 -8.37 -5.49
CA GLY A 11 7.01 -7.47 -5.97
C GLY A 11 6.81 -6.07 -5.44
N THR A 12 7.89 -5.34 -5.19
CA THR A 12 7.82 -3.99 -4.62
C THR A 12 9.00 -3.12 -5.02
N VAL A 13 8.72 -1.84 -5.12
CA VAL A 13 9.71 -0.76 -5.18
C VAL A 13 9.28 0.29 -4.17
N ASN A 14 10.10 0.58 -3.17
CA ASN A 14 9.73 1.50 -2.08
C ASN A 14 10.99 2.08 -1.40
N PRO A 15 10.86 3.02 -0.44
CA PRO A 15 12.00 3.68 0.22
C PRO A 15 12.98 2.76 0.94
N LEU A 16 12.61 1.50 1.23
CA LEU A 16 13.44 0.51 1.92
C LEU A 16 14.20 -0.41 0.97
N GLY A 17 13.70 -0.58 -0.26
CA GLY A 17 14.32 -1.46 -1.27
C GLY A 17 13.55 -1.49 -2.58
N ASN A 18 14.20 -1.97 -3.63
CA ASN A 18 13.63 -2.10 -4.97
C ASN A 18 13.21 -3.55 -5.30
N ASP A 19 13.12 -4.40 -4.27
CA ASP A 19 12.63 -5.76 -4.30
C ASP A 19 12.07 -6.17 -2.94
N VAL A 20 11.40 -7.32 -2.89
CA VAL A 20 10.74 -7.84 -1.68
C VAL A 20 11.75 -8.28 -0.62
N GLU A 21 12.87 -8.88 -1.00
CA GLU A 21 13.89 -9.37 -0.08
C GLU A 21 14.58 -8.23 0.65
N ALA A 22 15.06 -7.23 -0.09
CA ALA A 22 15.70 -6.03 0.48
C ALA A 22 14.73 -5.25 1.39
N THR A 23 13.46 -5.13 0.95
CA THR A 23 12.40 -4.49 1.75
C THR A 23 12.17 -5.23 3.06
N TRP A 24 12.01 -6.56 3.01
CA TRP A 24 11.74 -7.34 4.22
C TRP A 24 12.92 -7.36 5.19
N ASP A 25 14.12 -7.44 4.69
CA ASP A 25 15.34 -7.35 5.53
C ASP A 25 15.47 -5.98 6.20
N ALA A 26 15.13 -4.91 5.48
CA ALA A 26 15.11 -3.56 6.04
C ALA A 26 14.01 -3.41 7.12
N VAL A 27 12.82 -3.96 6.89
CA VAL A 27 11.70 -3.99 7.85
C VAL A 27 12.09 -4.75 9.13
N LYS A 28 12.65 -5.94 9.00
CA LYS A 28 13.13 -6.74 10.14
C LYS A 28 14.22 -6.01 10.96
N ALA A 29 15.06 -5.27 10.25
CA ALA A 29 16.13 -4.49 10.87
C ALA A 29 15.65 -3.15 11.44
N GLY A 30 14.38 -2.76 11.27
CA GLY A 30 13.85 -1.48 11.73
C GLY A 30 14.52 -0.27 11.04
N LYS A 31 14.88 -0.40 9.76
CA LYS A 31 15.53 0.69 9.02
C LYS A 31 14.53 1.80 8.67
N CYS A 32 14.96 3.05 8.82
CA CYS A 32 14.21 4.22 8.35
C CYS A 32 14.56 4.50 6.89
N GLY A 33 13.57 4.48 6.01
CA GLY A 33 13.70 4.83 4.59
C GLY A 33 13.56 6.32 4.30
N ILE A 34 13.11 7.10 5.29
CA ILE A 34 12.88 8.54 5.19
C ILE A 34 14.21 9.28 5.19
N GLY A 35 14.33 10.29 4.36
CA GLY A 35 15.50 11.16 4.25
C GLY A 35 15.16 12.51 3.62
N PRO A 36 16.18 13.39 3.49
CA PRO A 36 16.01 14.64 2.75
C PRO A 36 15.51 14.39 1.32
N ILE A 37 14.58 15.24 0.88
CA ILE A 37 14.11 15.22 -0.52
C ILE A 37 15.27 15.58 -1.44
N THR A 38 15.50 14.73 -2.44
CA THR A 38 16.59 14.91 -3.42
C THR A 38 16.08 15.10 -4.86
N HIS A 39 14.81 14.82 -5.13
CA HIS A 39 14.22 14.89 -6.46
C HIS A 39 14.11 16.34 -6.98
N PHE A 40 14.04 17.32 -6.06
CA PHE A 40 13.92 18.75 -6.40
C PHE A 40 14.43 19.64 -5.26
N ASP A 41 14.62 20.94 -5.56
CA ASP A 41 14.98 21.94 -4.55
C ASP A 41 13.79 22.26 -3.64
N THR A 42 13.97 22.09 -2.34
CA THR A 42 12.95 22.29 -1.29
C THR A 42 13.13 23.62 -0.54
N SER A 43 14.02 24.51 -0.98
CA SER A 43 14.40 25.75 -0.26
C SER A 43 13.23 26.69 0.05
N ASP A 44 12.15 26.65 -0.73
CA ASP A 44 10.91 27.42 -0.56
C ASP A 44 9.82 26.67 0.22
N LEU A 45 10.06 25.41 0.61
CA LEU A 45 9.11 24.58 1.31
C LEU A 45 9.51 24.37 2.78
N LYS A 46 8.51 24.19 3.66
CA LYS A 46 8.74 23.82 5.05
C LYS A 46 9.01 22.30 5.21
N VAL A 47 8.51 21.52 4.28
CA VAL A 47 8.67 20.06 4.26
C VAL A 47 9.97 19.74 3.52
N GLN A 48 10.90 19.09 4.22
CA GLN A 48 12.24 18.79 3.73
C GLN A 48 12.49 17.28 3.57
N LEU A 49 11.58 16.44 4.10
CA LEU A 49 11.77 14.99 4.19
C LEU A 49 10.68 14.26 3.41
N ALA A 50 11.09 13.15 2.77
CA ALA A 50 10.21 12.19 2.14
C ALA A 50 10.76 10.76 2.23
N GLY A 51 9.93 9.78 1.96
CA GLY A 51 10.33 8.41 1.64
C GLY A 51 10.51 8.27 0.15
N GLU A 52 11.66 8.63 -0.39
CA GLU A 52 11.98 8.50 -1.81
C GLU A 52 12.44 7.09 -2.17
N VAL A 53 12.08 6.63 -3.36
CA VAL A 53 12.68 5.44 -3.98
C VAL A 53 14.11 5.77 -4.37
N LYS A 54 15.06 4.90 -3.99
CA LYS A 54 16.50 5.11 -4.18
C LYS A 54 17.07 4.13 -5.19
N ASN A 55 18.06 4.59 -5.98
CA ASN A 55 18.81 3.73 -6.92
C ASN A 55 17.90 2.94 -7.87
N PHE A 56 16.83 3.56 -8.36
CA PHE A 56 15.91 2.97 -9.33
C PHE A 56 16.14 3.61 -10.71
N ASP A 57 16.44 2.80 -11.71
CA ASP A 57 16.51 3.21 -13.11
C ASP A 57 15.46 2.44 -13.93
N ALA A 58 14.37 3.14 -14.27
CA ALA A 58 13.30 2.58 -15.06
C ALA A 58 13.75 2.13 -16.46
N ALA A 59 14.76 2.80 -17.05
CA ALA A 59 15.26 2.42 -18.37
C ALA A 59 16.05 1.12 -18.34
N GLU A 60 16.75 0.84 -17.24
CA GLU A 60 17.45 -0.43 -17.03
C GLU A 60 16.45 -1.58 -16.78
N VAL A 61 15.42 -1.36 -15.96
CA VAL A 61 14.45 -2.39 -15.57
C VAL A 61 13.43 -2.71 -16.66
N LEU A 62 12.90 -1.67 -17.34
CA LEU A 62 11.77 -1.79 -18.28
C LEU A 62 12.18 -1.57 -19.75
N GLY A 63 13.41 -1.10 -19.98
CA GLY A 63 13.87 -0.64 -21.27
C GLY A 63 13.60 0.85 -21.53
N PRO A 64 14.53 1.56 -22.20
CA PRO A 64 14.49 3.02 -22.32
C PRO A 64 13.33 3.55 -23.17
N LYS A 65 12.79 2.74 -24.08
CA LYS A 65 11.64 3.12 -24.92
C LYS A 65 10.34 3.08 -24.11
N GLU A 66 10.14 2.05 -23.32
CA GLU A 66 8.92 1.86 -22.54
C GLU A 66 8.91 2.83 -21.32
N ALA A 67 10.03 2.97 -20.62
CA ALA A 67 10.16 3.91 -19.50
C ALA A 67 9.75 5.35 -19.88
N ARG A 68 10.15 5.84 -21.06
CA ARG A 68 9.80 7.19 -21.54
C ARG A 68 8.32 7.40 -21.89
N ARG A 69 7.51 6.34 -21.90
CA ARG A 69 6.08 6.39 -22.21
C ARG A 69 5.21 6.18 -20.97
N MET A 70 5.81 6.15 -19.81
CA MET A 70 5.17 5.90 -18.52
C MET A 70 5.50 7.03 -17.54
N ASP A 71 4.49 7.51 -16.82
CA ASP A 71 4.72 8.32 -15.62
C ASP A 71 5.43 7.48 -14.54
N VAL A 72 6.08 8.14 -13.60
CA VAL A 72 6.89 7.52 -12.54
C VAL A 72 6.10 6.45 -11.76
N TYR A 73 4.84 6.73 -11.37
CA TYR A 73 4.03 5.73 -10.68
C TYR A 73 3.79 4.46 -11.50
N THR A 74 3.62 4.60 -12.83
CA THR A 74 3.47 3.46 -13.74
C THR A 74 4.79 2.69 -13.88
N GLN A 75 5.93 3.38 -13.91
CA GLN A 75 7.25 2.75 -13.93
C GLN A 75 7.45 1.89 -12.68
N TYR A 76 7.15 2.41 -11.48
CA TYR A 76 7.22 1.64 -10.24
C TYR A 76 6.29 0.43 -10.26
N ALA A 77 5.04 0.62 -10.71
CA ALA A 77 4.08 -0.48 -10.82
C ALA A 77 4.55 -1.61 -11.74
N CYS A 78 5.07 -1.25 -12.93
CA CYS A 78 5.57 -2.23 -13.91
C CYS A 78 6.83 -2.96 -13.42
N ALA A 79 7.73 -2.26 -12.71
CA ALA A 79 8.90 -2.87 -12.10
C ALA A 79 8.53 -3.87 -11.00
N ALA A 80 7.64 -3.47 -10.09
CA ALA A 80 7.12 -4.36 -9.06
C ALA A 80 6.33 -5.55 -9.65
N ALA A 81 5.57 -5.33 -10.73
CA ALA A 81 4.88 -6.40 -11.43
C ALA A 81 5.85 -7.42 -12.04
N LYS A 82 6.98 -6.97 -12.57
CA LYS A 82 8.01 -7.86 -13.12
C LYS A 82 8.53 -8.82 -12.04
N GLU A 83 8.89 -8.30 -10.88
CA GLU A 83 9.29 -9.13 -9.73
C GLU A 83 8.17 -10.08 -9.30
N ALA A 84 6.92 -9.59 -9.16
CA ALA A 84 5.79 -10.39 -8.73
C ALA A 84 5.49 -11.57 -9.69
N PHE A 85 5.59 -11.35 -11.00
CA PHE A 85 5.44 -12.41 -11.99
C PHE A 85 6.58 -13.44 -11.92
N GLU A 86 7.83 -12.98 -11.85
CA GLU A 86 8.99 -13.84 -11.70
C GLU A 86 8.88 -14.68 -10.42
N ASP A 87 8.51 -14.06 -9.32
CA ASP A 87 8.32 -14.71 -8.02
C ASP A 87 7.16 -15.72 -8.01
N SER A 88 6.06 -15.42 -8.71
CA SER A 88 4.91 -16.33 -8.82
C SER A 88 5.21 -17.58 -9.63
N GLY A 89 6.16 -17.51 -10.55
CA GLY A 89 6.46 -18.59 -11.51
C GLY A 89 5.34 -18.87 -12.52
N LEU A 90 4.40 -17.94 -12.71
CA LEU A 90 3.34 -18.06 -13.73
C LEU A 90 3.95 -18.10 -15.13
N GLN A 91 3.50 -19.06 -15.94
CA GLN A 91 3.90 -19.24 -17.34
C GLN A 91 2.71 -18.95 -18.23
N MET A 92 2.62 -17.72 -18.73
CA MET A 92 1.46 -17.23 -19.45
C MET A 92 1.04 -18.07 -20.66
N GLU A 93 1.97 -18.76 -21.29
CA GLU A 93 1.72 -19.68 -22.38
C GLU A 93 0.96 -20.97 -21.97
N LYS A 94 0.88 -21.25 -20.66
CA LYS A 94 0.14 -22.36 -20.08
C LYS A 94 -1.17 -21.95 -19.42
N GLU A 95 -1.42 -20.65 -19.35
CA GLU A 95 -2.53 -20.07 -18.61
C GLU A 95 -3.69 -19.66 -19.54
N ASN A 96 -4.90 -19.63 -19.01
CA ASN A 96 -6.02 -19.00 -19.69
C ASN A 96 -6.02 -17.50 -19.43
N ALA A 97 -5.46 -16.72 -20.35
CA ALA A 97 -5.35 -15.28 -20.23
C ALA A 97 -6.69 -14.55 -19.99
N ASP A 98 -7.83 -15.11 -20.47
CA ASP A 98 -9.16 -14.53 -20.27
C ASP A 98 -9.65 -14.64 -18.81
N ARG A 99 -8.98 -15.49 -18.00
CA ARG A 99 -9.27 -15.65 -16.57
C ARG A 99 -8.18 -15.06 -15.67
N ILE A 100 -7.30 -14.22 -16.23
CA ILE A 100 -6.28 -13.50 -15.47
C ILE A 100 -6.54 -12.01 -15.58
N GLY A 101 -6.91 -11.37 -14.46
CA GLY A 101 -7.22 -9.95 -14.41
C GLY A 101 -6.12 -9.12 -13.75
N CYS A 102 -6.31 -7.81 -13.79
CA CYS A 102 -5.39 -6.82 -13.22
C CYS A 102 -6.17 -5.68 -12.56
N ILE A 103 -5.94 -5.46 -11.24
CA ILE A 103 -6.48 -4.31 -10.51
C ILE A 103 -5.32 -3.62 -9.80
N VAL A 104 -4.75 -2.61 -10.44
CA VAL A 104 -3.64 -1.83 -9.86
C VAL A 104 -4.04 -0.37 -9.76
N SER A 105 -3.95 0.14 -8.54
CA SER A 105 -4.50 1.42 -8.12
C SER A 105 -3.42 2.50 -7.99
N SER A 106 -3.86 3.76 -8.04
CA SER A 106 -3.08 4.93 -7.66
C SER A 106 -4.04 5.95 -7.06
N GLY A 107 -3.62 6.65 -6.02
CA GLY A 107 -4.44 7.70 -5.42
C GLY A 107 -4.53 8.96 -6.28
N ILE A 108 -3.48 9.29 -7.01
CA ILE A 108 -3.36 10.56 -7.75
C ILE A 108 -3.09 10.33 -9.24
N GLY A 109 -2.39 9.26 -9.62
CA GLY A 109 -2.01 9.00 -11.00
C GLY A 109 -0.80 9.82 -11.45
N GLY A 110 -0.73 10.13 -12.73
CA GLY A 110 0.42 10.78 -13.38
C GLY A 110 0.50 12.29 -13.18
N LEU A 111 0.51 12.75 -11.92
CA LEU A 111 0.59 14.17 -11.59
C LEU A 111 1.88 14.83 -12.08
N SER A 112 3.00 14.08 -12.08
CA SER A 112 4.29 14.55 -12.61
C SER A 112 4.19 14.89 -14.08
N THR A 113 3.62 13.99 -14.88
CA THR A 113 3.35 14.21 -16.30
C THR A 113 2.43 15.42 -16.53
N ILE A 114 1.38 15.59 -15.70
CA ILE A 114 0.46 16.74 -15.81
C ILE A 114 1.21 18.05 -15.59
N ALA A 115 2.02 18.13 -14.54
CA ALA A 115 2.75 19.34 -14.20
C ALA A 115 3.81 19.68 -15.26
N GLU A 116 4.58 18.71 -15.70
CA GLU A 116 5.63 18.89 -16.72
C GLU A 116 5.06 19.31 -18.08
N GLU A 117 4.04 18.63 -18.57
CA GLU A 117 3.44 18.93 -19.88
C GLU A 117 2.62 20.23 -19.85
N HIS A 118 2.03 20.59 -18.69
CA HIS A 118 1.43 21.93 -18.52
C HIS A 118 2.48 23.03 -18.63
N GLY A 119 3.59 22.94 -17.91
CA GLY A 119 4.70 23.89 -17.99
C GLY A 119 5.27 24.03 -19.41
N LYS A 120 5.44 22.91 -20.11
CA LYS A 120 5.85 22.89 -21.51
C LYS A 120 4.81 23.56 -22.43
N GLY A 121 3.52 23.35 -22.16
CA GLY A 121 2.43 24.01 -22.89
C GLY A 121 2.44 25.52 -22.73
N GLU A 122 2.65 26.02 -21.51
CA GLU A 122 2.79 27.46 -21.22
C GLU A 122 4.02 28.07 -21.92
N GLU A 123 5.16 27.37 -21.90
CA GLU A 123 6.42 27.87 -22.48
C GLU A 123 6.43 27.81 -24.02
N LYS A 124 5.96 26.71 -24.62
CA LYS A 124 6.15 26.37 -26.04
C LYS A 124 4.86 26.27 -26.85
N GLY A 125 3.72 26.45 -26.19
CA GLY A 125 2.38 26.28 -26.77
C GLY A 125 1.85 24.86 -26.65
N TYR A 126 0.54 24.74 -26.37
CA TYR A 126 -0.15 23.46 -26.11
C TYR A 126 -0.14 22.48 -27.31
N GLY A 127 0.12 22.95 -28.51
CA GLY A 127 0.35 22.09 -29.69
C GLY A 127 1.68 21.29 -29.67
N LYS A 128 2.52 21.50 -28.63
CA LYS A 128 3.81 20.81 -28.45
C LYS A 128 3.78 19.76 -27.32
N ILE A 129 2.63 19.54 -26.70
CA ILE A 129 2.44 18.52 -25.68
C ILE A 129 2.70 17.13 -26.25
N SER A 130 3.21 16.23 -25.40
CA SER A 130 3.48 14.84 -25.76
C SER A 130 2.22 14.13 -26.26
N PRO A 131 2.29 13.31 -27.32
CA PRO A 131 1.17 12.43 -27.71
C PRO A 131 0.84 11.37 -26.65
N TYR A 132 1.75 11.13 -25.71
CA TYR A 132 1.56 10.21 -24.58
C TYR A 132 1.01 10.91 -23.33
N PHE A 133 0.76 12.23 -23.35
CA PHE A 133 0.29 12.99 -22.19
C PHE A 133 -0.92 12.33 -21.51
N ILE A 134 -1.99 12.07 -22.23
CA ILE A 134 -3.21 11.48 -21.65
C ILE A 134 -2.94 10.06 -21.12
N PRO A 135 -2.35 9.12 -21.90
CA PRO A 135 -2.03 7.81 -21.35
C PRO A 135 -1.09 7.82 -20.13
N MET A 136 -0.17 8.76 -20.02
CA MET A 136 0.73 8.85 -18.87
C MET A 136 0.05 9.45 -17.64
N SER A 137 -0.96 10.33 -17.83
CA SER A 137 -1.59 11.06 -16.71
C SER A 137 -2.74 10.31 -16.04
N ILE A 138 -3.46 9.42 -16.72
CA ILE A 138 -4.65 8.75 -16.15
C ILE A 138 -4.29 7.59 -15.23
N SER A 139 -4.98 7.49 -14.08
CA SER A 139 -4.63 6.58 -12.97
C SER A 139 -4.74 5.08 -13.31
N ASN A 140 -5.51 4.70 -14.33
CA ASN A 140 -5.69 3.29 -14.71
C ASN A 140 -4.56 2.72 -15.58
N MET A 141 -3.57 3.53 -15.94
CA MET A 141 -2.53 3.06 -16.89
C MET A 141 -1.49 2.14 -16.27
N ALA A 142 -1.30 2.16 -14.96
CA ALA A 142 -0.50 1.13 -14.30
C ALA A 142 -1.09 -0.28 -14.54
N ALA A 143 -2.40 -0.45 -14.30
CA ALA A 143 -3.08 -1.71 -14.60
C ALA A 143 -3.06 -2.04 -16.11
N GLY A 144 -3.30 -1.04 -16.96
CA GLY A 144 -3.29 -1.22 -18.43
C GLY A 144 -1.92 -1.64 -18.97
N GLN A 145 -0.84 -1.02 -18.50
CA GLN A 145 0.53 -1.37 -18.92
C GLN A 145 0.92 -2.78 -18.46
N ILE A 146 0.62 -3.15 -17.22
CA ILE A 146 0.86 -4.51 -16.72
C ILE A 146 0.07 -5.55 -17.53
N ALA A 147 -1.21 -5.26 -17.81
CA ALA A 147 -2.03 -6.15 -18.64
C ALA A 147 -1.45 -6.33 -20.06
N ILE A 148 -0.93 -5.25 -20.67
CA ILE A 148 -0.25 -5.32 -21.97
C ILE A 148 1.04 -6.12 -21.91
N MET A 149 1.87 -5.90 -20.86
CA MET A 149 3.16 -6.59 -20.70
C MET A 149 3.00 -8.11 -20.64
N TYR A 150 1.96 -8.60 -19.99
CA TYR A 150 1.74 -10.03 -19.75
C TYR A 150 0.58 -10.64 -20.52
N GLY A 151 -0.11 -9.85 -21.34
CA GLY A 151 -1.24 -10.34 -22.14
C GLY A 151 -2.46 -10.75 -21.32
N LEU A 152 -2.72 -10.06 -20.19
CA LEU A 152 -3.85 -10.34 -19.29
C LEU A 152 -5.15 -9.85 -19.93
N LYS A 153 -6.16 -10.70 -20.06
CA LYS A 153 -7.40 -10.41 -20.79
C LYS A 153 -8.65 -10.46 -19.92
N GLY A 154 -8.51 -10.84 -18.64
CA GLY A 154 -9.56 -10.73 -17.64
C GLY A 154 -9.86 -9.26 -17.29
N MET A 155 -10.59 -9.02 -16.22
CA MET A 155 -10.92 -7.65 -15.79
C MET A 155 -9.65 -6.81 -15.58
N CYS A 156 -9.58 -5.63 -16.21
CA CYS A 156 -8.48 -4.68 -16.01
C CYS A 156 -9.07 -3.33 -15.56
N THR A 157 -8.74 -2.89 -14.33
CA THR A 157 -9.30 -1.67 -13.76
C THR A 157 -8.37 -1.02 -12.72
N CYS A 158 -8.73 0.18 -12.30
CA CYS A 158 -8.08 0.93 -11.23
C CYS A 158 -9.17 1.44 -10.27
N VAL A 159 -9.03 1.14 -9.00
CA VAL A 159 -9.89 1.66 -7.93
C VAL A 159 -9.20 2.86 -7.29
N VAL A 160 -9.85 4.01 -7.24
CA VAL A 160 -9.29 5.23 -6.67
C VAL A 160 -10.08 5.61 -5.42
N THR A 161 -9.47 5.35 -4.26
CA THR A 161 -10.02 5.63 -2.92
C THR A 161 -8.96 6.27 -2.02
N ALA A 162 -8.17 7.19 -2.60
CA ALA A 162 -7.06 7.86 -1.93
C ALA A 162 -6.10 6.84 -1.28
N CYS A 163 -5.79 6.99 0.02
CA CYS A 163 -4.86 6.10 0.72
C CYS A 163 -5.37 4.66 0.88
N ALA A 164 -6.66 4.39 0.67
CA ALA A 164 -7.24 3.05 0.73
C ALA A 164 -7.23 2.31 -0.62
N SER A 165 -6.74 2.94 -1.69
CA SER A 165 -6.83 2.43 -3.07
C SER A 165 -6.28 1.00 -3.22
N SER A 166 -5.09 0.72 -2.68
CA SER A 166 -4.48 -0.62 -2.80
C SER A 166 -5.24 -1.68 -2.01
N ASN A 167 -5.72 -1.38 -0.79
CA ASN A 167 -6.51 -2.34 -0.03
C ASN A 167 -7.82 -2.68 -0.73
N ASN A 168 -8.47 -1.68 -1.35
CA ASN A 168 -9.65 -1.93 -2.17
C ASN A 168 -9.30 -2.77 -3.42
N ALA A 169 -8.17 -2.46 -4.11
CA ALA A 169 -7.72 -3.25 -5.25
C ALA A 169 -7.48 -4.73 -4.90
N ILE A 170 -6.81 -4.99 -3.77
CA ILE A 170 -6.55 -6.35 -3.27
C ILE A 170 -7.86 -7.03 -2.87
N GLY A 171 -8.74 -6.32 -2.16
CA GLY A 171 -10.03 -6.85 -1.71
C GLY A 171 -10.97 -7.19 -2.89
N ASP A 172 -11.06 -6.31 -3.89
CA ASP A 172 -11.85 -6.55 -5.09
C ASP A 172 -11.27 -7.73 -5.91
N ALA A 173 -9.94 -7.80 -6.04
CA ALA A 173 -9.26 -8.93 -6.67
C ALA A 173 -9.52 -10.25 -5.95
N PHE A 174 -9.47 -10.24 -4.60
CA PHE A 174 -9.84 -11.40 -3.77
C PHE A 174 -11.27 -11.85 -4.05
N HIS A 175 -12.24 -10.94 -4.07
CA HIS A 175 -13.64 -11.28 -4.35
C HIS A 175 -13.81 -11.84 -5.77
N ARG A 176 -13.09 -11.32 -6.76
CA ARG A 176 -13.13 -11.80 -8.14
C ARG A 176 -12.73 -13.27 -8.26
N ILE A 177 -11.64 -13.68 -7.60
CA ILE A 177 -11.20 -15.08 -7.59
C ILE A 177 -12.14 -15.94 -6.76
N ARG A 178 -12.50 -15.48 -5.55
CA ARG A 178 -13.37 -16.21 -4.62
C ARG A 178 -14.72 -16.56 -5.23
N ASP A 179 -15.28 -15.62 -5.99
CA ASP A 179 -16.62 -15.74 -6.61
C ASP A 179 -16.57 -16.27 -8.06
N ASP A 180 -15.41 -16.85 -8.47
CA ASP A 180 -15.18 -17.60 -9.72
C ASP A 180 -15.28 -16.76 -11.00
N TYR A 181 -14.95 -15.48 -10.97
CA TYR A 181 -14.83 -14.68 -12.19
C TYR A 181 -13.45 -14.86 -12.84
N GLU A 182 -12.36 -14.86 -12.06
CA GLU A 182 -10.98 -15.10 -12.49
C GLU A 182 -10.34 -16.24 -11.69
N ASP A 183 -9.25 -16.79 -12.21
CA ASP A 183 -8.40 -17.77 -11.52
C ASP A 183 -7.17 -17.12 -10.91
N VAL A 184 -6.70 -16.05 -11.53
CA VAL A 184 -5.55 -15.25 -11.10
C VAL A 184 -5.87 -13.77 -11.20
N MET A 185 -5.42 -12.99 -10.21
CA MET A 185 -5.50 -11.53 -10.24
C MET A 185 -4.15 -10.92 -9.88
N VAL A 186 -3.65 -10.04 -10.73
CA VAL A 186 -2.54 -9.15 -10.41
C VAL A 186 -3.13 -7.90 -9.77
N CYS A 187 -2.76 -7.60 -8.53
CA CYS A 187 -3.37 -6.48 -7.82
C CYS A 187 -2.36 -5.74 -6.94
N GLY A 188 -2.74 -4.54 -6.54
CA GLY A 188 -1.90 -3.70 -5.69
C GLY A 188 -2.06 -2.22 -6.01
N GLY A 189 -0.96 -1.47 -5.91
CA GLY A 189 -0.97 -0.06 -6.24
C GLY A 189 0.40 0.58 -6.30
N ALA A 190 0.43 1.76 -6.88
CA ALA A 190 1.63 2.56 -7.09
C ALA A 190 1.35 4.05 -6.90
N GLU A 191 2.36 4.79 -6.43
CA GLU A 191 2.33 6.23 -6.32
C GLU A 191 3.71 6.82 -6.61
N GLY A 192 3.78 7.92 -7.38
CA GLY A 192 5.03 8.60 -7.74
C GLY A 192 4.85 10.11 -7.69
N VAL A 193 4.60 10.65 -6.49
CA VAL A 193 4.20 12.07 -6.32
C VAL A 193 5.10 12.83 -5.35
N VAL A 194 6.33 12.37 -5.09
CA VAL A 194 7.32 13.17 -4.37
C VAL A 194 7.85 14.24 -5.31
N MET A 195 7.08 15.31 -5.45
CA MET A 195 7.30 16.43 -6.37
C MET A 195 6.80 17.77 -5.80
N PRO A 196 7.26 18.93 -6.29
CA PRO A 196 6.93 20.24 -5.71
C PRO A 196 5.42 20.48 -5.56
N LEU A 197 4.64 20.20 -6.60
CA LEU A 197 3.19 20.47 -6.61
C LEU A 197 2.44 19.64 -5.55
N ALA A 198 2.75 18.36 -5.41
CA ALA A 198 2.10 17.50 -4.44
C ALA A 198 2.56 17.82 -3.01
N ILE A 199 3.86 17.97 -2.76
CA ILE A 199 4.38 18.37 -1.45
C ILE A 199 3.79 19.73 -1.04
N GLY A 200 3.77 20.73 -1.93
CA GLY A 200 3.17 22.04 -1.68
C GLY A 200 1.67 21.95 -1.37
N GLY A 201 0.93 21.12 -2.10
CA GLY A 201 -0.49 20.90 -1.88
C GLY A 201 -0.80 20.30 -0.50
N PHE A 202 -0.12 19.22 -0.12
CA PHE A 202 -0.30 18.60 1.19
C PHE A 202 0.26 19.45 2.35
N GLN A 203 1.35 20.22 2.11
CA GLN A 203 1.85 21.21 3.07
C GLN A 203 0.80 22.31 3.34
N SER A 204 0.13 22.80 2.29
CA SER A 204 -0.93 23.82 2.43
C SER A 204 -2.11 23.31 3.27
N MET A 205 -2.40 22.02 3.23
CA MET A 205 -3.39 21.35 4.08
C MET A 205 -2.89 21.14 5.52
N LYS A 206 -1.62 21.42 5.83
CA LYS A 206 -0.96 21.13 7.11
C LYS A 206 -1.01 19.64 7.48
N ALA A 207 -0.99 18.77 6.46
CA ALA A 207 -1.05 17.34 6.65
C ALA A 207 0.34 16.69 6.79
N LEU A 208 1.39 17.35 6.26
CA LEU A 208 2.75 16.84 6.28
C LEU A 208 3.54 17.26 7.53
N CYS A 209 4.40 16.36 7.96
CA CYS A 209 5.38 16.63 9.00
C CYS A 209 6.44 17.63 8.50
N THR A 210 6.80 18.60 9.34
CA THR A 210 7.83 19.61 9.07
C THR A 210 9.11 19.41 9.88
N SER A 211 9.28 18.23 10.50
CA SER A 211 10.53 17.87 11.18
C SER A 211 11.69 17.81 10.19
N GLU A 212 12.85 18.29 10.60
CA GLU A 212 14.11 18.15 9.86
C GLU A 212 14.88 16.87 10.26
N ASN A 213 14.42 16.19 11.31
CA ASN A 213 15.03 14.94 11.78
C ASN A 213 14.29 13.73 11.18
N PRO A 214 14.92 12.95 10.28
CA PRO A 214 14.30 11.77 9.67
C PRO A 214 13.76 10.77 10.68
N ASN A 215 14.43 10.61 11.83
CA ASN A 215 14.03 9.69 12.89
C ASN A 215 12.90 10.25 13.79
N ARG A 216 12.42 11.48 13.55
CA ARG A 216 11.28 12.08 14.26
C ARG A 216 10.22 12.61 13.30
N ALA A 217 10.28 12.23 12.03
CA ALA A 217 9.35 12.73 11.01
C ALA A 217 8.10 11.85 10.88
N SER A 218 8.26 10.52 10.80
CA SER A 218 7.15 9.57 10.82
C SER A 218 7.22 8.75 12.10
N ILE A 219 6.38 9.09 13.07
CA ILE A 219 6.36 8.55 14.43
C ILE A 219 4.91 8.16 14.82
N PRO A 220 4.32 7.16 14.15
CA PRO A 220 2.95 6.75 14.43
C PRO A 220 2.74 6.43 15.92
N PHE A 221 1.59 6.86 16.45
CA PHE A 221 1.16 6.66 17.83
C PHE A 221 1.98 7.40 18.90
N ASP A 222 3.11 8.03 18.55
CA ASP A 222 3.90 8.85 19.47
C ASP A 222 3.16 10.16 19.79
N LYS A 223 3.32 10.64 21.03
CA LYS A 223 2.67 11.88 21.51
C LYS A 223 3.07 13.12 20.72
N GLU A 224 4.32 13.16 20.21
CA GLU A 224 4.86 14.28 19.46
C GLU A 224 4.56 14.24 17.95
N ARG A 225 3.77 13.24 17.47
CA ARG A 225 3.40 13.16 16.07
C ARG A 225 2.62 14.41 15.62
N HIS A 226 2.91 14.91 14.43
CA HIS A 226 2.30 16.16 13.95
C HIS A 226 2.12 16.23 12.43
N GLY A 227 2.09 15.10 11.73
CA GLY A 227 1.87 15.01 10.29
C GLY A 227 2.51 13.76 9.70
N PHE A 228 2.08 13.37 8.52
CA PHE A 228 2.70 12.23 7.83
C PHE A 228 3.90 12.67 6.99
N VAL A 229 4.80 11.72 6.69
CA VAL A 229 5.86 11.89 5.69
C VAL A 229 5.39 11.27 4.38
N MET A 230 5.38 12.02 3.29
CA MET A 230 5.05 11.49 1.98
C MET A 230 6.09 10.47 1.54
N GLY A 231 5.64 9.34 1.00
CA GLY A 231 6.48 8.34 0.36
C GLY A 231 5.98 8.03 -1.06
N GLU A 232 6.79 7.30 -1.79
CA GLU A 232 6.48 6.85 -3.15
C GLU A 232 6.88 5.39 -3.35
N GLY A 233 6.39 4.76 -4.41
CA GLY A 233 6.72 3.38 -4.75
C GLY A 233 5.53 2.58 -5.25
N ALA A 234 5.67 1.25 -5.23
CA ALA A 234 4.64 0.30 -5.62
C ALA A 234 4.73 -1.00 -4.83
N GLY A 235 3.59 -1.65 -4.68
CA GLY A 235 3.47 -3.04 -4.26
C GLY A 235 2.52 -3.78 -5.19
N ILE A 236 2.94 -4.95 -5.66
CA ILE A 236 2.14 -5.82 -6.53
C ILE A 236 2.10 -7.22 -5.93
N LEU A 237 0.90 -7.79 -5.89
CA LEU A 237 0.64 -9.15 -5.47
C LEU A 237 0.01 -9.94 -6.62
N VAL A 238 0.39 -11.19 -6.76
CA VAL A 238 -0.30 -12.18 -7.59
C VAL A 238 -1.17 -13.02 -6.66
N LEU A 239 -2.49 -12.85 -6.78
CA LEU A 239 -3.49 -13.66 -6.11
C LEU A 239 -3.93 -14.78 -7.02
N GLU A 240 -4.15 -15.95 -6.44
CA GLU A 240 -4.45 -17.14 -7.22
C GLU A 240 -5.44 -18.04 -6.47
N GLU A 241 -6.29 -18.71 -7.22
CA GLU A 241 -7.14 -19.76 -6.66
C GLU A 241 -6.27 -20.91 -6.14
N LEU A 242 -6.60 -21.42 -4.96
CA LEU A 242 -5.75 -22.37 -4.24
C LEU A 242 -5.46 -23.65 -5.02
N GLU A 243 -6.47 -24.27 -5.63
CA GLU A 243 -6.27 -25.54 -6.33
C GLU A 243 -5.53 -25.33 -7.67
N HIS A 244 -5.72 -24.18 -8.31
CA HIS A 244 -4.92 -23.73 -9.44
C HIS A 244 -3.43 -23.60 -9.04
N ALA A 245 -3.16 -22.88 -7.93
CA ALA A 245 -1.81 -22.72 -7.41
C ALA A 245 -1.13 -24.05 -7.08
N LYS A 246 -1.85 -24.96 -6.42
CA LYS A 246 -1.36 -26.32 -6.09
C LYS A 246 -1.09 -27.16 -7.31
N ALA A 247 -1.97 -27.11 -8.33
CA ALA A 247 -1.83 -27.90 -9.55
C ALA A 247 -0.54 -27.60 -10.32
N ARG A 248 -0.07 -26.35 -10.26
CA ARG A 248 1.20 -25.94 -10.87
C ARG A 248 2.40 -25.94 -9.91
N GLY A 249 2.21 -26.32 -8.65
CA GLY A 249 3.27 -26.38 -7.63
C GLY A 249 3.77 -25.00 -7.19
N ALA A 250 2.88 -24.00 -7.16
CA ALA A 250 3.24 -22.65 -6.78
C ALA A 250 3.70 -22.54 -5.32
N LYS A 251 4.64 -21.64 -5.06
CA LYS A 251 4.94 -21.17 -3.71
C LYS A 251 3.76 -20.36 -3.19
N ILE A 252 3.38 -20.56 -1.94
CA ILE A 252 2.28 -19.82 -1.29
C ILE A 252 2.84 -19.07 -0.09
N TYR A 253 2.57 -17.78 0.00
CA TYR A 253 3.01 -16.91 1.09
C TYR A 253 2.01 -16.83 2.23
N ALA A 254 0.77 -16.54 1.89
CA ALA A 254 -0.35 -16.39 2.80
C ALA A 254 -1.66 -16.60 2.04
N GLU A 255 -2.76 -16.62 2.77
CA GLU A 255 -4.11 -16.69 2.23
C GLU A 255 -4.84 -15.38 2.53
N ILE A 256 -5.51 -14.80 1.53
CA ILE A 256 -6.45 -13.70 1.76
C ILE A 256 -7.82 -14.33 2.02
N ILE A 257 -8.40 -14.02 3.17
CA ILE A 257 -9.61 -14.69 3.64
C ILE A 257 -10.79 -13.75 3.88
N GLY A 258 -10.56 -12.44 3.92
CA GLY A 258 -11.62 -11.48 4.14
C GLY A 258 -11.27 -10.07 3.70
N TYR A 259 -12.31 -9.31 3.38
CA TYR A 259 -12.22 -7.92 2.97
C TYR A 259 -13.43 -7.14 3.50
N GLY A 260 -13.18 -5.96 4.01
CA GLY A 260 -14.19 -5.00 4.42
C GLY A 260 -13.89 -3.63 3.84
N ALA A 261 -14.93 -2.95 3.38
CA ALA A 261 -14.85 -1.57 2.91
C ALA A 261 -16.11 -0.80 3.30
N ASN A 262 -15.95 0.47 3.64
CA ASN A 262 -17.04 1.39 3.90
C ASN A 262 -16.59 2.84 3.75
N CYS A 263 -17.46 3.78 4.11
CA CYS A 263 -17.18 5.21 4.10
C CYS A 263 -17.63 5.82 5.42
N ASP A 264 -16.81 6.73 5.98
CA ASP A 264 -17.18 7.53 7.16
C ASP A 264 -18.35 8.47 6.89
N ALA A 265 -18.46 8.97 5.66
CA ALA A 265 -19.44 9.99 5.23
C ALA A 265 -19.46 11.21 6.18
N TYR A 266 -18.29 11.62 6.65
CA TYR A 266 -18.14 12.66 7.68
C TYR A 266 -17.50 13.95 7.15
N HIS A 267 -16.27 13.87 6.63
CA HIS A 267 -15.50 15.02 6.17
C HIS A 267 -14.56 14.66 5.02
N ILE A 268 -14.19 15.65 4.20
CA ILE A 268 -13.38 15.40 3.00
C ILE A 268 -11.95 14.90 3.32
N THR A 269 -11.37 15.28 4.45
CA THR A 269 -9.98 14.94 4.83
C THR A 269 -9.83 14.40 6.25
N ALA A 270 -10.72 14.78 7.18
CA ALA A 270 -10.65 14.31 8.55
C ALA A 270 -11.40 12.99 8.75
N PRO A 271 -10.83 12.02 9.49
CA PRO A 271 -11.55 10.82 9.88
C PRO A 271 -12.71 11.17 10.85
N ASN A 272 -13.70 10.31 10.94
CA ASN A 272 -14.74 10.43 11.96
C ASN A 272 -14.08 10.31 13.36
N PRO A 273 -14.21 11.33 14.23
CA PRO A 273 -13.54 11.36 15.53
C PRO A 273 -13.96 10.23 16.47
N GLU A 274 -15.16 9.67 16.24
CA GLU A 274 -15.64 8.52 17.00
C GLU A 274 -15.04 7.19 16.55
N GLY A 275 -14.29 7.15 15.44
CA GLY A 275 -13.66 5.93 14.92
C GLY A 275 -14.64 4.86 14.42
N GLU A 276 -15.91 5.21 14.22
CA GLU A 276 -16.97 4.23 13.89
C GLU A 276 -16.77 3.57 12.53
N GLY A 277 -16.37 4.35 11.52
CA GLY A 277 -16.14 3.85 10.17
C GLY A 277 -15.03 2.82 10.13
N GLY A 278 -13.87 3.14 10.69
CA GLY A 278 -12.74 2.21 10.80
C GLY A 278 -13.08 0.95 11.59
N ALA A 279 -13.77 1.10 12.74
CA ALA A 279 -14.23 -0.05 13.55
C ALA A 279 -15.13 -0.97 12.74
N LYS A 280 -16.16 -0.40 12.09
CA LYS A 280 -17.10 -1.16 11.26
C LYS A 280 -16.42 -1.82 10.07
N CYS A 281 -15.43 -1.17 9.47
CA CYS A 281 -14.65 -1.72 8.37
C CYS A 281 -13.91 -3.00 8.79
N MET A 282 -13.20 -2.98 9.93
CA MET A 282 -12.53 -4.15 10.50
C MET A 282 -13.50 -5.28 10.80
N VAL A 283 -14.65 -4.97 11.43
CA VAL A 283 -15.70 -5.95 11.71
C VAL A 283 -16.23 -6.58 10.42
N LEU A 284 -16.44 -5.80 9.35
CA LEU A 284 -16.89 -6.32 8.06
C LEU A 284 -15.84 -7.28 7.46
N ALA A 285 -14.56 -6.93 7.54
CA ALA A 285 -13.48 -7.76 7.02
C ALA A 285 -13.38 -9.10 7.75
N VAL A 286 -13.40 -9.09 9.09
CA VAL A 286 -13.35 -10.31 9.92
C VAL A 286 -14.59 -11.18 9.71
N LYS A 287 -15.76 -10.55 9.56
CA LYS A 287 -17.00 -11.27 9.22
C LYS A 287 -16.96 -11.91 7.83
N ASP A 288 -16.40 -11.23 6.82
CA ASP A 288 -16.23 -11.80 5.47
C ASP A 288 -15.27 -13.00 5.48
N ALA A 289 -14.26 -12.97 6.38
CA ALA A 289 -13.36 -14.09 6.64
C ALA A 289 -14.03 -15.27 7.36
N GLY A 290 -15.24 -15.10 7.91
CA GLY A 290 -15.92 -16.12 8.70
C GLY A 290 -15.28 -16.36 10.07
N LEU A 291 -14.59 -15.36 10.62
CA LEU A 291 -13.88 -15.39 11.89
C LEU A 291 -14.58 -14.55 12.97
N GLU A 292 -14.16 -14.74 14.20
CA GLU A 292 -14.47 -13.86 15.33
C GLU A 292 -13.34 -12.86 15.55
N MET A 293 -13.63 -11.71 16.17
CA MET A 293 -12.62 -10.67 16.39
C MET A 293 -11.42 -11.17 17.22
N LYS A 294 -11.65 -12.10 18.15
CA LYS A 294 -10.59 -12.72 18.98
C LYS A 294 -9.62 -13.63 18.23
N ASP A 295 -9.93 -13.99 16.97
CA ASP A 295 -9.07 -14.83 16.14
C ASP A 295 -7.95 -14.03 15.44
N VAL A 296 -7.96 -12.71 15.57
CA VAL A 296 -6.95 -11.81 14.99
C VAL A 296 -5.81 -11.62 15.98
N ASP A 297 -4.58 -11.79 15.51
CA ASP A 297 -3.36 -11.70 16.33
C ASP A 297 -2.61 -10.38 16.12
N TYR A 298 -2.66 -9.82 14.90
CA TYR A 298 -1.86 -8.67 14.50
C TYR A 298 -2.63 -7.73 13.57
N ILE A 299 -2.39 -6.42 13.72
CA ILE A 299 -2.87 -5.37 12.82
C ILE A 299 -1.68 -4.56 12.29
N ASN A 300 -1.48 -4.58 10.97
CA ASN A 300 -0.71 -3.54 10.29
C ASN A 300 -1.62 -2.34 10.11
N ALA A 301 -1.44 -1.34 10.95
CA ALA A 301 -2.32 -0.20 11.06
C ALA A 301 -2.11 0.81 9.92
N HIS A 302 -3.13 1.60 9.66
CA HIS A 302 -2.97 2.77 8.80
C HIS A 302 -1.93 3.74 9.37
N GLY A 303 -2.00 4.07 10.67
CA GLY A 303 -0.96 4.70 11.48
C GLY A 303 -0.07 5.71 10.74
N THR A 304 -0.63 6.86 10.37
CA THR A 304 0.05 7.83 9.50
C THR A 304 0.97 8.82 10.21
N SER A 305 1.07 8.76 11.53
CA SER A 305 1.77 9.80 12.32
C SER A 305 1.06 11.16 12.35
N THR A 306 -0.25 11.17 12.05
CA THR A 306 -1.08 12.37 12.23
C THR A 306 -1.86 12.29 13.54
N SER A 307 -2.05 13.44 14.19
CA SER A 307 -2.70 13.51 15.51
C SER A 307 -4.11 12.91 15.50
N LEU A 308 -4.90 13.18 14.46
CA LEU A 308 -6.30 12.73 14.37
C LEU A 308 -6.41 11.26 13.95
N ASN A 309 -5.60 10.81 12.98
CA ASN A 309 -5.71 9.45 12.49
C ASN A 309 -5.34 8.43 13.54
N ASP A 310 -4.17 8.59 14.18
CA ASP A 310 -3.63 7.53 15.05
C ASP A 310 -4.45 7.35 16.32
N ALA A 311 -4.95 8.44 16.90
CA ALA A 311 -5.90 8.39 18.03
C ALA A 311 -7.25 7.79 17.59
N GLY A 312 -7.77 8.22 16.43
CA GLY A 312 -9.02 7.70 15.87
C GLY A 312 -8.95 6.21 15.51
N GLU A 313 -7.84 5.75 14.94
CA GLU A 313 -7.63 4.33 14.63
C GLU A 313 -7.49 3.48 15.90
N THR A 314 -6.77 3.98 16.92
CA THR A 314 -6.70 3.33 18.22
C THR A 314 -8.10 3.15 18.84
N LEU A 315 -8.92 4.20 18.79
CA LEU A 315 -10.32 4.13 19.24
C LEU A 315 -11.15 3.14 18.40
N ALA A 316 -10.97 3.14 17.08
CA ALA A 316 -11.64 2.21 16.18
C ALA A 316 -11.28 0.75 16.49
N ILE A 317 -10.00 0.45 16.73
CA ILE A 317 -9.53 -0.88 17.13
C ILE A 317 -10.19 -1.30 18.45
N LYS A 318 -10.21 -0.43 19.47
CA LYS A 318 -10.88 -0.72 20.75
C LYS A 318 -12.38 -0.98 20.59
N LYS A 319 -13.06 -0.18 19.75
CA LYS A 319 -14.49 -0.39 19.46
C LYS A 319 -14.75 -1.72 18.73
N ALA A 320 -13.89 -2.10 17.81
CA ALA A 320 -14.05 -3.32 17.02
C ALA A 320 -13.75 -4.58 17.85
N PHE A 321 -12.69 -4.55 18.65
CA PHE A 321 -12.14 -5.73 19.33
C PHE A 321 -12.48 -5.84 20.81
N GLY A 322 -13.04 -4.77 21.44
CA GLY A 322 -13.34 -4.76 22.86
C GLY A 322 -12.07 -5.01 23.71
N ASP A 323 -12.18 -5.87 24.71
CA ASP A 323 -11.05 -6.21 25.60
C ASP A 323 -9.90 -6.89 24.84
N HIS A 324 -10.18 -7.61 23.76
CA HIS A 324 -9.16 -8.26 22.93
C HIS A 324 -8.22 -7.25 22.22
N ALA A 325 -8.62 -5.98 22.11
CA ALA A 325 -7.74 -4.92 21.57
C ALA A 325 -6.41 -4.80 22.32
N TYR A 326 -6.39 -5.12 23.61
CA TYR A 326 -5.19 -5.07 24.45
C TYR A 326 -4.32 -6.34 24.40
N GLU A 327 -4.80 -7.38 23.71
CA GLU A 327 -4.07 -8.62 23.43
C GLU A 327 -3.44 -8.59 22.03
N LEU A 328 -3.93 -7.70 21.17
CA LEU A 328 -3.44 -7.52 19.79
C LEU A 328 -2.06 -6.86 19.77
N MET A 329 -1.25 -7.29 18.82
CA MET A 329 -0.09 -6.52 18.38
C MET A 329 -0.52 -5.57 17.26
N VAL A 330 -0.17 -4.30 17.37
CA VAL A 330 -0.48 -3.26 16.37
C VAL A 330 0.80 -2.57 15.97
N SER A 331 1.12 -2.47 14.68
CA SER A 331 2.27 -1.67 14.28
C SER A 331 2.00 -0.88 12.99
N SER A 332 2.71 0.21 12.82
CA SER A 332 2.69 0.97 11.57
C SER A 332 4.07 0.98 10.92
N THR A 333 4.17 0.30 9.79
CA THR A 333 5.38 0.28 8.97
C THR A 333 5.62 1.59 8.21
N LYS A 334 4.66 2.52 8.23
CA LYS A 334 4.85 3.90 7.77
C LYS A 334 5.89 4.67 8.59
N SER A 335 6.22 4.20 9.80
CA SER A 335 7.38 4.71 10.55
C SER A 335 8.70 4.49 9.81
N MET A 336 8.77 3.50 8.92
CA MET A 336 9.94 3.13 8.12
C MET A 336 9.88 3.66 6.69
N THR A 337 8.73 3.51 6.03
CA THR A 337 8.55 3.83 4.61
C THR A 337 8.07 5.26 4.35
N GLY A 338 7.51 5.95 5.34
CA GLY A 338 6.59 7.05 5.09
C GLY A 338 5.23 6.54 4.56
N HIS A 339 4.38 7.45 4.15
CA HIS A 339 3.05 7.13 3.63
C HIS A 339 3.03 7.18 2.10
N LEU A 340 2.95 6.01 1.46
CA LEU A 340 2.97 5.86 0.01
C LEU A 340 1.60 6.11 -0.65
N LEU A 341 0.69 6.78 0.03
CA LEU A 341 -0.65 7.14 -0.45
C LEU A 341 -1.39 5.92 -1.04
N GLY A 342 -1.73 5.97 -2.33
CA GLY A 342 -2.42 4.88 -3.01
C GLY A 342 -1.66 3.56 -3.10
N ALA A 343 -0.33 3.57 -2.96
CA ALA A 343 0.51 2.37 -2.95
C ALA A 343 0.66 1.74 -1.54
N ALA A 344 0.37 2.49 -0.47
CA ALA A 344 0.69 2.09 0.91
C ALA A 344 0.13 0.71 1.27
N GLY A 345 -1.15 0.49 1.03
CA GLY A 345 -1.80 -0.77 1.39
C GLY A 345 -1.25 -2.01 0.67
N ALA A 346 -0.69 -1.86 -0.53
CA ALA A 346 -0.07 -2.97 -1.25
C ALA A 346 1.28 -3.35 -0.63
N VAL A 347 2.13 -2.37 -0.32
CA VAL A 347 3.40 -2.61 0.38
C VAL A 347 3.15 -3.18 1.77
N GLU A 348 2.15 -2.68 2.49
CA GLU A 348 1.73 -3.20 3.80
C GLU A 348 1.14 -4.61 3.71
N GLY A 349 0.40 -4.92 2.65
CA GLY A 349 -0.09 -6.27 2.36
C GLY A 349 1.05 -7.27 2.14
N ILE A 350 2.11 -6.89 1.42
CA ILE A 350 3.33 -7.67 1.24
C ILE A 350 4.02 -7.90 2.59
N ILE A 351 4.25 -6.83 3.36
CA ILE A 351 4.88 -6.91 4.69
C ILE A 351 4.07 -7.80 5.63
N THR A 352 2.74 -7.67 5.64
CA THR A 352 1.85 -8.48 6.48
C THR A 352 1.88 -9.96 6.08
N SER A 353 1.95 -10.26 4.78
CA SER A 353 2.11 -11.63 4.28
C SER A 353 3.41 -12.28 4.75
N LEU A 354 4.50 -11.53 4.72
CA LEU A 354 5.81 -11.97 5.20
C LEU A 354 5.86 -12.09 6.72
N ALA A 355 5.18 -11.20 7.44
CA ALA A 355 5.03 -11.28 8.88
C ALA A 355 4.36 -12.60 9.31
N LEU A 356 3.26 -12.98 8.67
CA LEU A 356 2.57 -14.25 8.89
C LEU A 356 3.44 -15.46 8.54
N LYS A 357 4.11 -15.41 7.38
CA LYS A 357 5.00 -16.50 6.92
C LYS A 357 6.13 -16.77 7.90
N ASP A 358 6.84 -15.71 8.33
CA ASP A 358 8.05 -15.81 9.12
C ASP A 358 7.79 -15.81 10.64
N GLY A 359 6.54 -15.55 11.07
CA GLY A 359 6.20 -15.39 12.49
C GLY A 359 6.96 -14.21 13.11
N PHE A 360 7.00 -13.08 12.43
CA PHE A 360 7.70 -11.88 12.87
C PHE A 360 6.82 -10.63 12.71
N VAL A 361 6.55 -9.94 13.81
CA VAL A 361 5.78 -8.69 13.81
C VAL A 361 6.72 -7.49 13.68
N PRO A 362 6.58 -6.66 12.62
CA PRO A 362 7.38 -5.45 12.43
C PRO A 362 7.17 -4.42 13.55
N ALA A 363 8.19 -3.61 13.81
CA ALA A 363 8.10 -2.52 14.77
C ALA A 363 7.41 -1.28 14.19
N THR A 364 6.84 -0.47 15.09
CA THR A 364 6.68 0.96 14.90
C THR A 364 7.95 1.63 15.42
N ILE A 365 8.85 2.05 14.53
CA ILE A 365 10.14 2.61 14.90
C ILE A 365 10.07 4.09 15.32
N ASN A 366 11.13 4.59 15.94
CA ASN A 366 11.29 6.00 16.33
C ASN A 366 10.27 6.48 17.39
N TYR A 367 9.63 5.56 18.10
CA TYR A 367 8.69 5.86 19.17
C TYR A 367 9.46 6.23 20.46
N LEU A 368 9.18 7.39 21.02
CA LEU A 368 9.84 7.89 22.24
C LEU A 368 8.83 8.27 23.33
N GLU A 369 7.78 9.01 22.98
CA GLU A 369 6.86 9.62 23.94
C GLU A 369 5.49 8.93 23.90
N LYS A 370 5.08 8.39 25.05
CA LYS A 370 3.78 7.71 25.18
C LYS A 370 2.63 8.70 25.07
N ASP A 371 1.67 8.38 24.19
CA ASP A 371 0.37 9.05 24.12
C ASP A 371 -0.71 8.17 24.79
N GLU A 372 -1.40 8.71 25.78
CA GLU A 372 -2.49 8.01 26.48
C GLU A 372 -3.69 7.70 25.56
N ALA A 373 -3.86 8.46 24.46
CA ALA A 373 -4.87 8.18 23.45
C ALA A 373 -4.50 6.99 22.54
N CYS A 374 -3.24 6.55 22.56
CA CYS A 374 -2.67 5.47 21.74
C CYS A 374 -2.02 4.40 22.63
N ASP A 375 -2.81 3.79 23.54
CA ASP A 375 -2.34 2.94 24.63
C ASP A 375 -2.31 1.43 24.32
N LEU A 376 -2.46 1.04 23.05
CA LEU A 376 -2.35 -0.36 22.61
C LEU A 376 -0.87 -0.80 22.53
N ASP A 377 -0.64 -2.11 22.36
CA ASP A 377 0.69 -2.65 22.08
C ASP A 377 1.10 -2.33 20.62
N ILE A 378 1.75 -1.20 20.42
CA ILE A 378 2.16 -0.70 19.10
C ILE A 378 3.47 -1.30 18.60
N VAL A 379 4.01 -2.32 19.26
CA VAL A 379 5.32 -2.94 18.95
C VAL A 379 6.42 -1.88 18.82
N PRO A 380 6.74 -1.14 19.87
CA PRO A 380 7.61 0.03 19.77
C PRO A 380 9.06 -0.34 19.48
N ASN A 381 9.67 0.31 18.50
CA ASN A 381 11.08 0.34 18.12
C ASN A 381 11.72 -0.99 17.69
N ILE A 382 11.34 -2.12 18.25
CA ILE A 382 11.96 -3.42 17.96
C ILE A 382 10.86 -4.42 17.57
N GLY A 383 10.95 -4.94 16.34
CA GLY A 383 10.10 -6.02 15.90
C GLY A 383 10.38 -7.32 16.66
N ARG A 384 9.41 -8.21 16.74
CA ARG A 384 9.52 -9.42 17.56
C ARG A 384 8.94 -10.65 16.90
N LYS A 385 9.50 -11.80 17.24
CA LYS A 385 8.92 -13.10 16.87
C LYS A 385 7.61 -13.32 17.64
N ALA A 386 6.58 -13.78 16.94
CA ALA A 386 5.29 -14.14 17.51
C ALA A 386 4.61 -15.21 16.65
N ASP A 387 3.84 -16.08 17.29
CA ASP A 387 3.00 -17.06 16.58
C ASP A 387 1.70 -16.39 16.14
N ILE A 388 1.77 -15.66 15.03
CA ILE A 388 0.63 -14.99 14.42
C ILE A 388 0.03 -15.86 13.33
N LYS A 389 -1.28 -16.06 13.36
CA LYS A 389 -2.04 -16.87 12.39
C LYS A 389 -2.94 -16.04 11.51
N VAL A 390 -3.51 -14.98 12.07
CA VAL A 390 -4.43 -14.07 11.38
C VAL A 390 -3.98 -12.63 11.59
N ALA A 391 -3.90 -11.89 10.50
CA ALA A 391 -3.53 -10.47 10.54
C ALA A 391 -4.49 -9.62 9.70
N LEU A 392 -4.70 -8.37 10.12
CA LEU A 392 -5.36 -7.34 9.35
C LEU A 392 -4.34 -6.35 8.79
N SER A 393 -4.63 -5.79 7.62
CA SER A 393 -3.99 -4.57 7.12
C SER A 393 -5.06 -3.51 6.86
N ASN A 394 -4.95 -2.37 7.53
CA ASN A 394 -5.92 -1.28 7.48
C ASN A 394 -5.45 -0.14 6.60
N ALA A 395 -6.37 0.44 5.85
CA ALA A 395 -6.15 1.69 5.14
C ALA A 395 -7.35 2.63 5.32
N LEU A 396 -7.07 3.86 5.75
CA LEU A 396 -8.05 4.91 5.99
C LEU A 396 -7.70 6.11 5.09
N GLY A 397 -8.56 6.42 4.13
CA GLY A 397 -8.28 7.41 3.08
C GLY A 397 -9.09 8.69 3.20
N PHE A 398 -8.57 9.77 2.63
CA PHE A 398 -9.33 10.99 2.42
C PHE A 398 -10.63 10.68 1.68
N GLY A 399 -11.69 11.46 1.98
CA GLY A 399 -13.05 11.14 1.55
C GLY A 399 -13.78 10.20 2.51
N GLY A 400 -13.12 9.76 3.60
CA GLY A 400 -13.65 8.79 4.57
C GLY A 400 -13.63 7.36 4.05
N HIS A 401 -12.81 7.04 3.07
CA HIS A 401 -12.67 5.68 2.54
C HIS A 401 -11.92 4.80 3.53
N ASN A 402 -12.55 3.72 3.99
CA ASN A 402 -11.94 2.72 4.86
C ASN A 402 -11.90 1.37 4.14
N ALA A 403 -10.76 0.69 4.21
CA ALA A 403 -10.58 -0.65 3.67
C ALA A 403 -9.68 -1.48 4.59
N SER A 404 -10.13 -2.70 4.91
CA SER A 404 -9.37 -3.67 5.71
C SER A 404 -9.33 -5.00 4.99
N ILE A 405 -8.14 -5.59 4.86
CA ILE A 405 -7.96 -6.95 4.34
C ILE A 405 -7.53 -7.88 5.48
N VAL A 406 -8.03 -9.11 5.46
CA VAL A 406 -7.68 -10.15 6.44
C VAL A 406 -6.85 -11.20 5.74
N LEU A 407 -5.66 -11.43 6.29
CA LEU A 407 -4.73 -12.45 5.82
C LEU A 407 -4.58 -13.55 6.87
N ARG A 408 -4.35 -14.77 6.40
CA ARG A 408 -4.10 -15.93 7.24
C ARG A 408 -2.81 -16.62 6.82
N LYS A 409 -2.05 -17.09 7.80
CA LYS A 409 -0.90 -17.95 7.58
C LYS A 409 -1.33 -19.18 6.79
N TYR A 410 -0.63 -19.46 5.69
CA TYR A 410 -0.89 -20.65 4.91
C TYR A 410 -0.25 -21.87 5.60
N GLU A 411 -1.05 -22.89 5.82
CA GLU A 411 -0.62 -24.21 6.28
C GLU A 411 -0.90 -25.21 5.15
N ALA A 412 0.16 -25.91 4.70
CA ALA A 412 0.13 -26.83 3.55
C ALA A 412 -0.70 -28.10 3.81
#